data_4a7cc495d244fc6a45b546de4ba65dc3
#
_entry.id   4a7cc495d244fc6a45b546de4ba65dc3
#
_cell.length_a   1.000
_cell.length_b   1.000
_cell.length_c   1.000
_cell.angle_alpha   90.00
_cell.angle_beta   90.00
_cell.angle_gamma   90.00
#
_symmetry.space_group_name_H-M   'P 1'
#
loop_
_entity.id
_entity.type
_entity.pdbx_description
1 polymer ?
#
loop_
_entity_poly.entity_id
_entity_poly.type
_entity_poly.pdbx_seq_one_letter_code
_entity_poly.pdbx_strand_id
1 'polypeptide(L)'
;AAVVLYVLPDARPNFRGTYAALMKSLLTIVRCYPTLRIYSVRAALAFGSFLCFWASLAFKMAQAPFYAGSNVVGMLGLCGIAGALTATFAGKYIRRVGVRRFNYIGVGLQILAWLLFFFGADSYAALVAGIVVVDIGMQCIQLSNQATLFELDPSASNRINTIFMSTYFAGGS
;
A
#
# COMPACT_ATOMS: atom_id res chain seq x y z
N ALA A 1 20.22 -3.05 11.45
CA ALA A 1 19.86 -3.64 12.75
C ALA A 1 20.57 -2.94 13.90
N ALA A 2 21.94 -2.80 13.93
CA ALA A 2 22.70 -2.21 15.04
C ALA A 2 22.27 -0.75 15.37
N VAL A 3 22.07 0.10 14.35
CA VAL A 3 21.65 1.50 14.54
C VAL A 3 20.26 1.60 15.20
N VAL A 4 19.37 0.68 14.89
CA VAL A 4 18.01 0.63 15.46
C VAL A 4 18.04 0.35 16.96
N LEU A 5 18.94 -0.51 17.42
CA LEU A 5 19.10 -0.86 18.83
C LEU A 5 19.63 0.31 19.69
N TYR A 6 20.40 1.21 19.08
CA TYR A 6 20.99 2.36 19.79
C TYR A 6 20.11 3.63 19.78
N VAL A 7 19.21 3.77 18.79
CA VAL A 7 18.46 5.02 18.56
C VAL A 7 17.01 4.92 19.00
N LEU A 8 16.42 3.71 19.04
CA LEU A 8 15.04 3.56 19.49
C LEU A 8 14.94 3.46 21.01
N PRO A 9 14.11 4.29 21.65
CA PRO A 9 13.82 4.14 23.07
C PRO A 9 13.15 2.79 23.35
N ASP A 10 13.43 2.22 24.53
CA ASP A 10 12.82 0.98 25.01
C ASP A 10 11.28 1.08 25.02
N ALA A 11 10.66 0.53 24.00
CA ALA A 11 9.21 0.44 23.91
C ALA A 11 8.73 -0.70 24.79
N ARG A 12 8.19 -0.36 25.96
CA ARG A 12 7.54 -1.34 26.83
C ARG A 12 6.29 -1.89 26.11
N PRO A 13 6.09 -3.22 26.07
CA PRO A 13 4.93 -3.80 25.42
C PRO A 13 3.65 -3.37 26.17
N ASN A 14 2.70 -2.75 25.45
CA ASN A 14 1.41 -2.30 26.00
C ASN A 14 0.48 -3.46 26.37
N PHE A 15 0.82 -4.69 26.01
CA PHE A 15 0.03 -5.88 26.27
C PHE A 15 0.78 -6.84 27.18
N ARG A 16 0.23 -7.14 28.36
CA ARG A 16 0.79 -8.06 29.37
C ARG A 16 0.04 -9.39 29.44
N GLY A 17 -0.67 -9.79 28.40
CA GLY A 17 -1.44 -11.03 28.35
C GLY A 17 -0.71 -12.20 27.70
N THR A 18 -1.32 -13.39 27.72
CA THR A 18 -0.85 -14.57 27.00
C THR A 18 -1.05 -14.40 25.50
N TYR A 19 -0.28 -15.14 24.67
CA TYR A 19 -0.42 -15.12 23.22
C TYR A 19 -1.86 -15.46 22.75
N ALA A 20 -2.51 -16.43 23.40
CA ALA A 20 -3.90 -16.78 23.12
C ALA A 20 -4.86 -15.61 23.40
N ALA A 21 -4.64 -14.87 24.49
CA ALA A 21 -5.41 -13.66 24.81
C ALA A 21 -5.19 -12.55 23.77
N LEU A 22 -3.97 -12.41 23.25
CA LEU A 22 -3.66 -11.48 22.17
C LEU A 22 -4.43 -11.86 20.89
N MET A 23 -4.39 -13.12 20.45
CA MET A 23 -5.14 -13.59 19.28
C MET A 23 -6.64 -13.38 19.44
N LYS A 24 -7.20 -13.70 20.63
CA LYS A 24 -8.61 -13.43 20.91
C LYS A 24 -8.94 -11.93 20.82
N SER A 25 -8.03 -11.06 21.29
CA SER A 25 -8.22 -9.62 21.20
C SER A 25 -8.25 -9.11 19.75
N LEU A 26 -7.43 -9.67 18.84
CA LEU A 26 -7.46 -9.34 17.41
C LEU A 26 -8.81 -9.70 16.79
N LEU A 27 -9.33 -10.90 17.08
CA LEU A 27 -10.65 -11.33 16.61
C LEU A 27 -11.77 -10.42 17.12
N THR A 28 -11.68 -10.00 18.39
CA THR A 28 -12.63 -9.05 18.97
C THR A 28 -12.59 -7.71 18.24
N ILE A 29 -11.39 -7.17 17.97
CA ILE A 29 -11.22 -5.90 17.25
C ILE A 29 -11.82 -6.00 15.83
N VAL A 30 -11.56 -7.08 15.09
CA VAL A 30 -12.14 -7.30 13.77
C VAL A 30 -13.68 -7.30 13.82
N ARG A 31 -14.28 -7.88 14.86
CA ARG A 31 -15.74 -7.91 15.03
C ARG A 31 -16.32 -6.56 15.42
N CYS A 32 -15.64 -5.84 16.33
CA CYS A 32 -16.12 -4.57 16.87
C CYS A 32 -16.01 -3.40 15.90
N TYR A 33 -15.02 -3.43 14.98
CA TYR A 33 -14.77 -2.31 14.07
C TYR A 33 -15.09 -2.66 12.60
N PRO A 34 -16.33 -2.45 12.12
CA PRO A 34 -16.70 -2.66 10.70
C PRO A 34 -15.82 -1.85 9.74
N THR A 35 -15.47 -0.61 10.13
CA THR A 35 -14.59 0.25 9.36
C THR A 35 -13.24 -0.41 9.10
N LEU A 36 -12.63 -1.05 10.10
CA LEU A 36 -11.37 -1.79 9.92
C LEU A 36 -11.50 -2.86 8.84
N ARG A 37 -12.58 -3.64 8.84
CA ARG A 37 -12.79 -4.69 7.83
C ARG A 37 -12.88 -4.12 6.42
N ILE A 38 -13.69 -3.06 6.24
CA ILE A 38 -13.90 -2.43 4.93
C ILE A 38 -12.58 -1.84 4.39
N TYR A 39 -11.87 -1.09 5.23
CA TYR A 39 -10.62 -0.45 4.81
C TYR A 39 -9.50 -1.45 4.58
N SER A 40 -9.42 -2.53 5.36
CA SER A 40 -8.45 -3.61 5.15
C SER A 40 -8.70 -4.36 3.85
N VAL A 41 -9.96 -4.70 3.53
CA VAL A 41 -10.31 -5.37 2.28
C VAL A 41 -10.05 -4.46 1.07
N ARG A 42 -10.41 -3.18 1.15
CA ARG A 42 -10.11 -2.20 0.08
C ARG A 42 -8.61 -2.10 -0.19
N ALA A 43 -7.81 -2.03 0.87
CA ALA A 43 -6.36 -1.97 0.76
C ALA A 43 -5.77 -3.28 0.19
N ALA A 44 -6.30 -4.43 0.59
CA ALA A 44 -5.93 -5.74 0.07
C ALA A 44 -6.20 -5.85 -1.44
N LEU A 45 -7.38 -5.43 -1.91
CA LEU A 45 -7.73 -5.43 -3.33
C LEU A 45 -6.84 -4.46 -4.15
N ALA A 46 -6.58 -3.27 -3.61
CA ALA A 46 -5.69 -2.31 -4.25
C ALA A 46 -4.26 -2.84 -4.37
N PHE A 47 -3.74 -3.47 -3.32
CA PHE A 47 -2.40 -4.05 -3.32
C PHE A 47 -2.31 -5.30 -4.20
N GLY A 48 -3.33 -6.16 -4.18
CA GLY A 48 -3.41 -7.32 -5.09
C GLY A 48 -3.38 -6.88 -6.56
N SER A 49 -4.19 -5.88 -6.93
CA SER A 49 -4.16 -5.27 -8.26
C SER A 49 -2.76 -4.73 -8.63
N PHE A 50 -2.11 -4.04 -7.70
CA PHE A 50 -0.75 -3.53 -7.87
C PHE A 50 0.28 -4.64 -8.08
N LEU A 51 0.23 -5.72 -7.28
CA LEU A 51 1.14 -6.86 -7.45
C LEU A 51 0.87 -7.66 -8.73
N CYS A 52 -0.40 -7.82 -9.14
CA CYS A 52 -0.73 -8.43 -10.43
C CYS A 52 -0.08 -7.68 -11.59
N PHE A 53 -0.08 -6.35 -11.55
CA PHE A 53 0.63 -5.54 -12.54
C PHE A 53 2.13 -5.88 -12.56
N TRP A 54 2.81 -5.81 -11.40
CA TRP A 54 4.25 -6.09 -11.31
C TRP A 54 4.61 -7.51 -11.74
N ALA A 55 3.80 -8.50 -11.36
CA ALA A 55 3.99 -9.88 -11.79
C ALA A 55 3.84 -10.03 -13.33
N SER A 56 2.88 -9.33 -13.91
CA SER A 56 2.62 -9.38 -15.37
C SER A 56 3.64 -8.58 -16.19
N LEU A 57 4.23 -7.54 -15.60
CA LEU A 57 5.15 -6.64 -16.31
C LEU A 57 6.36 -7.38 -16.89
N ALA A 58 6.94 -8.32 -16.13
CA ALA A 58 8.08 -9.10 -16.58
C ALA A 58 7.75 -9.93 -17.83
N PHE A 59 6.57 -10.53 -17.88
CA PHE A 59 6.11 -11.30 -19.03
C PHE A 59 5.83 -10.39 -20.25
N LYS A 60 5.20 -9.24 -20.03
CA LYS A 60 4.95 -8.27 -21.11
C LYS A 60 6.24 -7.72 -21.69
N MET A 61 7.22 -7.42 -20.85
CA MET A 61 8.52 -6.90 -21.32
C MET A 61 9.33 -7.93 -22.09
N ALA A 62 9.17 -9.24 -21.83
CA ALA A 62 9.85 -10.30 -22.57
C ALA A 62 9.25 -10.54 -23.97
N GLN A 63 8.06 -10.02 -24.24
CA GLN A 63 7.34 -10.21 -25.50
C GLN A 63 7.48 -9.00 -26.45
N ALA A 64 6.96 -9.16 -27.67
CA ALA A 64 6.83 -8.06 -28.63
C ALA A 64 5.97 -6.92 -28.02
N PRO A 65 6.29 -5.67 -28.33
CA PRO A 65 7.38 -5.14 -29.17
C PRO A 65 8.72 -4.94 -28.45
N PHE A 66 8.79 -5.22 -27.13
CA PHE A 66 9.90 -4.80 -26.27
C PHE A 66 11.11 -5.74 -26.32
N TYR A 67 10.90 -7.06 -26.29
CA TYR A 67 11.95 -8.09 -26.19
C TYR A 67 13.04 -7.76 -25.15
N ALA A 68 12.63 -7.20 -24.01
CA ALA A 68 13.52 -6.67 -22.98
C ALA A 68 13.78 -7.71 -21.88
N GLY A 69 15.00 -7.73 -21.39
CA GLY A 69 15.40 -8.61 -20.29
C GLY A 69 14.96 -8.09 -18.90
N SER A 70 15.18 -8.91 -17.90
CA SER A 70 14.83 -8.59 -16.49
C SER A 70 15.53 -7.35 -15.93
N ASN A 71 16.68 -6.97 -16.48
CA ASN A 71 17.39 -5.73 -16.14
C ASN A 71 16.55 -4.48 -16.44
N VAL A 72 15.81 -4.47 -17.54
CA VAL A 72 14.92 -3.35 -17.90
C VAL A 72 13.75 -3.27 -16.91
N VAL A 73 13.18 -4.42 -16.54
CA VAL A 73 12.13 -4.47 -15.51
C VAL A 73 12.64 -3.94 -14.17
N GLY A 74 13.88 -4.30 -13.81
CA GLY A 74 14.54 -3.74 -12.60
C GLY A 74 14.74 -2.22 -12.67
N MET A 75 15.10 -1.68 -13.85
CA MET A 75 15.20 -0.23 -14.04
C MET A 75 13.84 0.46 -13.94
N LEU A 76 12.77 -0.14 -14.46
CA LEU A 76 11.41 0.37 -14.28
C LEU A 76 11.00 0.42 -12.81
N GLY A 77 11.55 -0.48 -11.97
CA GLY A 77 11.37 -0.43 -10.51
C GLY A 77 11.86 0.86 -9.85
N LEU A 78 12.82 1.58 -10.47
CA LEU A 78 13.25 2.89 -9.98
C LEU A 78 12.15 3.95 -10.05
N CYS A 79 11.14 3.78 -10.90
CA CYS A 79 9.96 4.64 -10.93
C CYS A 79 9.20 4.62 -9.60
N GLY A 80 9.34 3.56 -8.80
CA GLY A 80 8.79 3.46 -7.44
C GLY A 80 9.29 4.54 -6.47
N ILE A 81 10.38 5.25 -6.80
CA ILE A 81 10.83 6.44 -6.07
C ILE A 81 9.71 7.48 -5.99
N ALA A 82 8.86 7.60 -7.02
CA ALA A 82 7.71 8.51 -7.01
C ALA A 82 6.70 8.16 -5.89
N GLY A 83 6.46 6.87 -5.65
CA GLY A 83 5.66 6.40 -4.51
C GLY A 83 6.27 6.78 -3.17
N ALA A 84 7.58 6.56 -3.00
CA ALA A 84 8.29 6.92 -1.77
C ALA A 84 8.25 8.44 -1.50
N LEU A 85 8.43 9.27 -2.52
CA LEU A 85 8.29 10.73 -2.41
C LEU A 85 6.86 11.12 -2.03
N THR A 86 5.86 10.47 -2.59
CA THR A 86 4.46 10.69 -2.22
C THR A 86 4.23 10.41 -0.74
N ALA A 87 4.78 9.32 -0.20
CA ALA A 87 4.68 8.98 1.22
C ALA A 87 5.26 10.09 2.12
N THR A 88 6.38 10.70 1.72
CA THR A 88 7.03 11.78 2.46
C THR A 88 6.12 13.01 2.60
N PHE A 89 5.36 13.34 1.57
CA PHE A 89 4.48 14.52 1.56
C PHE A 89 3.02 14.22 1.95
N ALA A 90 2.63 12.95 2.00
CA ALA A 90 1.25 12.51 2.21
C ALA A 90 0.62 13.12 3.47
N GLY A 91 1.33 13.16 4.60
CA GLY A 91 0.81 13.74 5.84
C GLY A 91 0.40 15.21 5.70
N LYS A 92 1.14 16.01 4.92
CA LYS A 92 0.80 17.40 4.62
C LYS A 92 -0.44 17.51 3.74
N TYR A 93 -0.53 16.66 2.72
CA TYR A 93 -1.67 16.64 1.80
C TYR A 93 -2.94 16.13 2.47
N ILE A 94 -2.86 15.07 3.28
CA ILE A 94 -3.98 14.53 4.04
C ILE A 94 -4.59 15.59 4.96
N ARG A 95 -3.75 16.36 5.68
CA ARG A 95 -4.22 17.48 6.51
C ARG A 95 -4.89 18.59 5.72
N ARG A 96 -4.47 18.82 4.47
CA ARG A 96 -4.97 19.92 3.62
C ARG A 96 -6.27 19.56 2.90
N VAL A 97 -6.35 18.35 2.35
CA VAL A 97 -7.46 17.92 1.47
C VAL A 97 -8.48 17.06 2.22
N GLY A 98 -8.08 16.47 3.35
CA GLY A 98 -8.85 15.50 4.11
C GLY A 98 -8.60 14.07 3.62
N VAL A 99 -8.62 13.12 4.58
CA VAL A 99 -8.33 11.70 4.36
C VAL A 99 -9.18 11.09 3.25
N ARG A 100 -10.49 11.38 3.25
CA ARG A 100 -11.44 10.81 2.29
C ARG A 100 -11.16 11.24 0.86
N ARG A 101 -10.91 12.55 0.64
CA ARG A 101 -10.59 13.08 -0.70
C ARG A 101 -9.25 12.54 -1.18
N PHE A 102 -8.27 12.46 -0.29
CA PHE A 102 -6.96 11.91 -0.62
C PHE A 102 -7.04 10.43 -1.05
N ASN A 103 -7.91 9.64 -0.41
CA ASN A 103 -8.18 8.27 -0.83
C ASN A 103 -8.83 8.20 -2.23
N TYR A 104 -9.82 9.04 -2.52
CA TYR A 104 -10.44 9.09 -3.86
C TYR A 104 -9.46 9.50 -4.96
N ILE A 105 -8.55 10.43 -4.67
CA ILE A 105 -7.46 10.76 -5.60
C ILE A 105 -6.61 9.51 -5.88
N GLY A 106 -6.24 8.76 -4.86
CA GLY A 106 -5.49 7.50 -5.02
C GLY A 106 -6.22 6.48 -5.89
N VAL A 107 -7.53 6.28 -5.67
CA VAL A 107 -8.35 5.39 -6.50
C VAL A 107 -8.42 5.87 -7.95
N GLY A 108 -8.63 7.18 -8.16
CA GLY A 108 -8.64 7.78 -9.50
C GLY A 108 -7.32 7.59 -10.25
N LEU A 109 -6.19 7.79 -9.55
CA LEU A 109 -4.85 7.54 -10.10
C LEU A 109 -4.66 6.06 -10.46
N GLN A 110 -5.14 5.14 -9.63
CA GLN A 110 -5.04 3.72 -9.93
C GLN A 110 -5.85 3.32 -11.18
N ILE A 111 -7.06 3.86 -11.31
CA ILE A 111 -7.88 3.67 -12.52
C ILE A 111 -7.15 4.26 -13.75
N LEU A 112 -6.61 5.48 -13.63
CA LEU A 112 -5.85 6.12 -14.71
C LEU A 112 -4.64 5.27 -15.12
N ALA A 113 -3.90 4.71 -14.17
CA ALA A 113 -2.78 3.84 -14.46
C ALA A 113 -3.20 2.60 -15.27
N TRP A 114 -4.31 1.96 -14.89
CA TRP A 114 -4.85 0.81 -15.64
C TRP A 114 -5.29 1.19 -17.06
N LEU A 115 -5.86 2.38 -17.25
CA LEU A 115 -6.16 2.89 -18.59
C LEU A 115 -4.90 3.13 -19.41
N LEU A 116 -3.84 3.70 -18.81
CA LEU A 116 -2.54 3.87 -19.47
C LEU A 116 -1.93 2.51 -19.87
N PHE A 117 -2.00 1.50 -19.00
CA PHE A 117 -1.52 0.16 -19.33
C PHE A 117 -2.36 -0.51 -20.44
N PHE A 118 -3.66 -0.30 -20.45
CA PHE A 118 -4.55 -0.88 -21.45
C PHE A 118 -4.36 -0.25 -22.83
N PHE A 119 -4.39 1.07 -22.93
CA PHE A 119 -4.29 1.78 -24.21
C PHE A 119 -2.85 1.98 -24.69
N GLY A 120 -1.87 1.99 -23.78
CA GLY A 120 -0.47 2.23 -24.06
C GLY A 120 0.42 0.99 -23.90
N ALA A 121 -0.15 -0.21 -23.94
CA ALA A 121 0.52 -1.47 -23.64
C ALA A 121 1.81 -1.71 -24.43
N ASP A 122 1.96 -1.11 -25.61
CA ASP A 122 3.10 -1.28 -26.51
C ASP A 122 4.04 -0.07 -26.53
N SER A 123 3.81 0.91 -25.65
CA SER A 123 4.63 2.12 -25.54
C SER A 123 5.41 2.16 -24.22
N TYR A 124 6.73 2.28 -24.28
CA TYR A 124 7.57 2.50 -23.10
C TYR A 124 7.13 3.74 -22.30
N ALA A 125 6.82 4.84 -22.98
CA ALA A 125 6.41 6.07 -22.32
C ALA A 125 5.10 5.89 -21.51
N ALA A 126 4.14 5.17 -22.08
CA ALA A 126 2.87 4.87 -21.40
C ALA A 126 3.09 3.91 -20.21
N LEU A 127 3.97 2.92 -20.34
CA LEU A 127 4.32 2.02 -19.23
C LEU A 127 5.01 2.77 -18.11
N VAL A 128 6.00 3.61 -18.38
CA VAL A 128 6.70 4.42 -17.36
C VAL A 128 5.71 5.37 -16.67
N ALA A 129 4.89 6.09 -17.44
CA ALA A 129 3.88 6.98 -16.88
C ALA A 129 2.87 6.22 -16.01
N GLY A 130 2.41 5.06 -16.48
CA GLY A 130 1.49 4.19 -15.74
C GLY A 130 2.09 3.67 -14.44
N ILE A 131 3.36 3.27 -14.42
CA ILE A 131 4.08 2.83 -13.22
C ILE A 131 4.14 3.97 -12.18
N VAL A 132 4.57 5.15 -12.59
CA VAL A 132 4.63 6.32 -11.69
C VAL A 132 3.25 6.61 -11.10
N VAL A 133 2.22 6.62 -11.94
CA VAL A 133 0.84 6.92 -11.52
C VAL A 133 0.28 5.84 -10.60
N VAL A 134 0.53 4.55 -10.87
CA VAL A 134 0.05 3.46 -10.01
C VAL A 134 0.72 3.46 -8.65
N ASP A 135 2.03 3.76 -8.59
CA ASP A 135 2.79 3.86 -7.34
C ASP A 135 2.28 5.01 -6.46
N ILE A 136 2.08 6.20 -7.06
CA ILE A 136 1.49 7.35 -6.36
C ILE A 136 0.09 7.01 -5.86
N GLY A 137 -0.76 6.43 -6.71
CA GLY A 137 -2.13 6.04 -6.38
C GLY A 137 -2.17 5.04 -5.23
N MET A 138 -1.30 4.03 -5.26
CA MET A 138 -1.20 3.02 -4.22
C MET A 138 -0.82 3.62 -2.87
N GLN A 139 0.17 4.51 -2.83
CA GLN A 139 0.57 5.22 -1.61
C GLN A 139 -0.55 6.11 -1.06
N CYS A 140 -1.28 6.80 -1.92
CA CYS A 140 -2.44 7.60 -1.49
C CYS A 140 -3.51 6.74 -0.82
N ILE A 141 -3.84 5.57 -1.38
CA ILE A 141 -4.81 4.64 -0.82
C ILE A 141 -4.32 4.07 0.51
N GLN A 142 -3.09 3.58 0.55
CA GLN A 142 -2.53 2.95 1.75
C GLN A 142 -2.46 3.93 2.92
N LEU A 143 -1.87 5.10 2.72
CA LEU A 143 -1.66 6.09 3.78
C LEU A 143 -2.96 6.70 4.29
N SER A 144 -3.94 6.93 3.41
CA SER A 144 -5.27 7.39 3.82
C SER A 144 -6.03 6.34 4.63
N ASN A 145 -5.93 5.06 4.24
CA ASN A 145 -6.53 3.97 5.01
C ASN A 145 -5.89 3.85 6.38
N GLN A 146 -4.55 3.88 6.49
CA GLN A 146 -3.84 3.86 7.76
C GLN A 146 -4.21 5.04 8.65
N ALA A 147 -4.25 6.26 8.10
CA ALA A 147 -4.62 7.45 8.86
C ALA A 147 -6.01 7.30 9.50
N THR A 148 -7.00 6.81 8.73
CA THR A 148 -8.35 6.55 9.26
C THR A 148 -8.36 5.48 10.35
N LEU A 149 -7.59 4.40 10.16
CA LEU A 149 -7.60 3.27 11.08
C LEU A 149 -6.92 3.58 12.42
N PHE A 150 -5.87 4.40 12.43
CA PHE A 150 -5.18 4.79 13.66
C PHE A 150 -6.01 5.74 14.53
N GLU A 151 -7.01 6.41 13.95
CA GLU A 151 -7.96 7.26 14.67
C GLU A 151 -9.10 6.45 15.35
N LEU A 152 -9.33 5.18 14.95
CA LEU A 152 -10.42 4.36 15.51
C LEU A 152 -10.24 4.05 16.99
N ASP A 153 -9.04 3.65 17.39
CA ASP A 153 -8.69 3.34 18.77
C ASP A 153 -7.18 3.51 18.99
N PRO A 154 -6.75 4.67 19.50
CA PRO A 154 -5.34 4.92 19.77
C PRO A 154 -4.69 3.92 20.73
N SER A 155 -5.46 3.33 21.66
CA SER A 155 -4.97 2.34 22.62
C SER A 155 -4.72 0.97 21.99
N ALA A 156 -5.37 0.67 20.86
CA ALA A 156 -5.27 -0.57 20.11
C ALA A 156 -4.55 -0.41 18.78
N SER A 157 -3.95 0.75 18.47
CA SER A 157 -3.35 1.07 17.16
C SER A 157 -2.42 0.00 16.63
N ASN A 158 -1.55 -0.58 17.47
CA ASN A 158 -0.64 -1.65 17.05
C ASN A 158 -1.40 -2.92 16.59
N ARG A 159 -2.47 -3.29 17.30
CA ARG A 159 -3.30 -4.45 16.95
C ARG A 159 -4.12 -4.20 15.70
N ILE A 160 -4.67 -3.00 15.55
CA ILE A 160 -5.37 -2.54 14.34
C ILE A 160 -4.42 -2.60 13.15
N ASN A 161 -3.20 -2.08 13.29
CA ASN A 161 -2.19 -2.13 12.24
C ASN A 161 -1.80 -3.56 11.88
N THR A 162 -1.66 -4.45 12.85
CA THR A 162 -1.38 -5.87 12.59
C THR A 162 -2.47 -6.50 11.71
N ILE A 163 -3.75 -6.29 12.04
CA ILE A 163 -4.88 -6.81 11.26
C ILE A 163 -4.88 -6.21 9.85
N PHE A 164 -4.72 -4.88 9.76
CA PHE A 164 -4.70 -4.16 8.49
C PHE A 164 -3.58 -4.67 7.58
N MET A 165 -2.34 -4.72 8.08
CA MET A 165 -1.18 -5.14 7.28
C MET A 165 -1.24 -6.62 6.91
N SER A 166 -1.72 -7.49 7.80
CA SER A 166 -1.91 -8.92 7.47
C SER A 166 -2.93 -9.09 6.35
N THR A 167 -4.06 -8.38 6.40
CA THR A 167 -5.08 -8.43 5.34
C THR A 167 -4.57 -7.80 4.05
N TYR A 168 -3.83 -6.71 4.14
CA TYR A 168 -3.19 -6.02 3.02
C TYR A 168 -2.28 -6.96 2.24
N PHE A 169 -1.34 -7.62 2.91
CA PHE A 169 -0.42 -8.57 2.28
C PHE A 169 -1.11 -9.84 1.77
N ALA A 170 -2.14 -10.34 2.47
CA ALA A 170 -2.94 -11.46 1.99
C ALA A 170 -3.65 -11.15 0.65
N GLY A 171 -3.97 -9.89 0.38
CA GLY A 171 -4.52 -9.47 -0.90
C GLY A 171 -3.54 -9.55 -2.08
N GLY A 172 -2.24 -9.62 -1.80
CA GLY A 172 -1.19 -9.74 -2.79
C GLY A 172 -0.62 -11.15 -2.97
N SER A 173 -1.08 -12.11 -2.16
CA SER A 173 -0.72 -13.54 -2.25
C SER A 173 -1.81 -14.33 -2.98
#